data_a936334df2b1d01791d23b3a6595118d
#
_entry.id   a936334df2b1d01791d23b3a6595118d
#
_cell.length_a   1.000
_cell.length_b   1.000
_cell.length_c   1.000
_cell.angle_alpha   90.00
_cell.angle_beta   90.00
_cell.angle_gamma   90.00
#
_symmetry.space_group_name_H-M   'P 1'
#
loop_
_entity.id
_entity.type
_entity.pdbx_description
1 polymer ?
#
loop_
_entity_poly.entity_id
_entity_poly.type
_entity_poly.pdbx_seq_one_letter_code
_entity_poly.pdbx_strand_id
1 'polypeptide(L)'
;RLFFNTDVSDVRLKDVRFIGEIIDTTLEQVIKAFAKNPGDEEKIKMIYANDDYNRADYTGDFDSDNVDNTSFYVSETMDQVRLFEGWRTEMEDRVMCHDLLTGEYYQHPIDIVDVAVSVVEEENVKRIEEAQAQGVEIELIPLIQYEIRKEEVWKYYFISPYGDLLASGNTPFEHQQFPYTIGLYPMVDSEVFGFVEDIIDQQRHINRIISLMDFILGSSAKSVLMKPEESI
;
A
#
# COMPACT_ATOMS: atom_id res chain seq x y z
N ARG A 1 2.31 -7.48 -5.90
CA ARG A 1 2.94 -6.30 -6.50
C ARG A 1 2.71 -5.12 -5.57
N LEU A 2 3.81 -4.51 -5.08
CA LEU A 2 3.74 -3.40 -4.15
C LEU A 2 3.59 -2.06 -4.89
N PHE A 3 2.86 -1.12 -4.29
CA PHE A 3 2.72 0.26 -4.76
C PHE A 3 2.72 1.22 -3.55
N PHE A 4 3.20 2.43 -3.75
CA PHE A 4 3.26 3.48 -2.72
C PHE A 4 3.22 4.86 -3.38
N ASN A 5 3.06 5.92 -2.59
CA ASN A 5 3.06 7.28 -3.13
C ASN A 5 4.43 7.67 -3.69
N THR A 6 4.44 8.40 -4.81
CA THR A 6 5.66 8.79 -5.54
C THR A 6 6.46 9.89 -4.86
N ASP A 7 5.89 10.58 -3.88
CA ASP A 7 6.51 11.75 -3.21
C ASP A 7 7.43 11.35 -2.04
N VAL A 8 7.78 10.06 -1.95
CA VAL A 8 8.65 9.54 -0.89
C VAL A 8 10.09 9.95 -1.16
N SER A 9 10.70 10.59 -0.17
CA SER A 9 12.12 11.01 -0.21
C SER A 9 13.02 10.18 0.71
N ASP A 10 12.46 9.57 1.74
CA ASP A 10 13.21 8.73 2.68
C ASP A 10 13.28 7.27 2.20
N VAL A 11 14.50 6.76 2.02
CA VAL A 11 14.78 5.35 1.69
C VAL A 11 14.12 4.36 2.68
N ARG A 12 13.87 4.81 3.91
CA ARG A 12 13.21 4.03 4.96
C ARG A 12 11.70 4.17 4.99
N LEU A 13 11.12 4.88 4.01
CA LEU A 13 9.68 5.12 3.89
C LEU A 13 9.04 5.79 5.13
N LYS A 14 9.76 6.65 5.85
CA LYS A 14 9.21 7.36 7.01
C LYS A 14 8.20 8.43 6.63
N ASP A 15 8.30 8.95 5.42
CA ASP A 15 7.44 9.97 4.83
C ASP A 15 6.34 9.37 3.93
N VAL A 16 6.21 8.04 3.89
CA VAL A 16 5.15 7.38 3.16
C VAL A 16 3.80 7.62 3.84
N ARG A 17 2.80 8.02 3.06
CA ARG A 17 1.42 8.25 3.53
C ARG A 17 0.43 7.22 3.00
N PHE A 18 0.83 6.53 1.96
CA PHE A 18 0.03 5.49 1.32
C PHE A 18 0.94 4.39 0.78
N ILE A 19 0.64 3.16 1.13
CA ILE A 19 1.35 1.98 0.66
C ILE A 19 0.37 0.82 0.53
N GLY A 20 0.59 -0.04 -0.44
CA GLY A 20 -0.30 -1.18 -0.62
C GLY A 20 0.28 -2.26 -1.50
N GLU A 21 -0.45 -3.36 -1.57
CA GLU A 21 -0.09 -4.52 -2.36
C GLU A 21 -1.27 -4.98 -3.21
N ILE A 22 -0.95 -5.39 -4.44
CA ILE A 22 -1.88 -6.10 -5.32
C ILE A 22 -1.72 -7.57 -5.06
N ILE A 23 -2.80 -8.22 -4.63
CA ILE A 23 -2.84 -9.62 -4.24
C ILE A 23 -3.75 -10.35 -5.22
N ASP A 24 -3.24 -11.41 -5.85
CA ASP A 24 -4.03 -12.34 -6.66
C ASP A 24 -4.31 -13.59 -5.81
N THR A 25 -5.59 -13.89 -5.60
CA THR A 25 -6.05 -14.97 -4.71
C THR A 25 -7.30 -15.63 -5.27
N THR A 26 -7.73 -16.76 -4.71
CA THR A 26 -8.96 -17.41 -5.15
C THR A 26 -10.19 -16.74 -4.54
N LEU A 27 -11.32 -16.73 -5.28
CA LEU A 27 -12.58 -16.18 -4.79
C LEU A 27 -13.01 -16.81 -3.45
N GLU A 28 -12.76 -18.10 -3.28
CA GLU A 28 -13.07 -18.81 -2.04
C GLU A 28 -12.27 -18.27 -0.83
N GLN A 29 -11.02 -17.90 -1.05
CA GLN A 29 -10.18 -17.29 0.01
C GLN A 29 -10.67 -15.89 0.36
N VAL A 30 -11.10 -15.09 -0.62
CA VAL A 30 -11.71 -13.78 -0.38
C VAL A 30 -12.99 -13.93 0.43
N ILE A 31 -13.88 -14.83 0.05
CA ILE A 31 -15.12 -15.12 0.79
C ILE A 31 -14.80 -15.54 2.23
N LYS A 32 -13.87 -16.48 2.40
CA LYS A 32 -13.47 -16.95 3.73
C LYS A 32 -12.92 -15.84 4.63
N ALA A 33 -12.18 -14.89 4.05
CA ALA A 33 -11.56 -13.79 4.78
C ALA A 33 -12.56 -12.67 5.16
N PHE A 34 -13.49 -12.34 4.24
CA PHE A 34 -14.30 -11.13 4.37
C PHE A 34 -15.80 -11.38 4.60
N ALA A 35 -16.34 -12.57 4.29
CA ALA A 35 -17.73 -12.89 4.57
C ALA A 35 -17.93 -13.18 6.07
N LYS A 36 -18.30 -12.17 6.85
CA LYS A 36 -18.54 -12.28 8.28
C LYS A 36 -20.01 -12.54 8.61
N ASN A 37 -20.93 -12.07 7.76
CA ASN A 37 -22.37 -12.15 7.97
C ASN A 37 -23.04 -12.99 6.88
N PRO A 38 -24.23 -13.57 7.20
CA PRO A 38 -25.08 -14.21 6.18
C PRO A 38 -25.42 -13.20 5.08
N GLY A 39 -25.14 -13.54 3.83
CA GLY A 39 -25.35 -12.68 2.65
C GLY A 39 -24.12 -11.90 2.16
N ASP A 40 -23.05 -11.80 2.92
CA ASP A 40 -21.81 -11.17 2.46
C ASP A 40 -21.14 -12.01 1.36
N GLU A 41 -21.28 -13.33 1.42
CA GLU A 41 -20.81 -14.25 0.37
C GLU A 41 -21.43 -13.94 -1.00
N GLU A 42 -22.76 -13.71 -1.04
CA GLU A 42 -23.46 -13.38 -2.28
C GLU A 42 -23.02 -12.01 -2.83
N LYS A 43 -22.79 -11.03 -1.95
CA LYS A 43 -22.28 -9.70 -2.35
C LYS A 43 -20.89 -9.81 -2.96
N ILE A 44 -19.98 -10.54 -2.30
CA ILE A 44 -18.62 -10.75 -2.81
C ILE A 44 -18.66 -11.46 -4.16
N LYS A 45 -19.48 -12.50 -4.32
CA LYS A 45 -19.69 -13.18 -5.59
C LYS A 45 -20.22 -12.24 -6.68
N MET A 46 -21.13 -11.33 -6.35
CA MET A 46 -21.64 -10.32 -7.29
C MET A 46 -20.56 -9.33 -7.73
N ILE A 47 -19.71 -8.88 -6.81
CA ILE A 47 -18.59 -7.96 -7.10
C ILE A 47 -17.66 -8.58 -8.16
N TYR A 48 -17.33 -9.85 -8.00
CA TYR A 48 -16.41 -10.57 -8.89
C TYR A 48 -17.09 -11.30 -10.06
N ALA A 49 -18.42 -11.26 -10.15
CA ALA A 49 -19.15 -11.94 -11.25
C ALA A 49 -18.80 -11.40 -12.64
N ASN A 50 -18.29 -10.19 -12.74
CA ASN A 50 -17.91 -9.56 -14.00
C ASN A 50 -16.45 -9.84 -14.42
N ASP A 51 -15.67 -10.55 -13.61
CA ASP A 51 -14.26 -10.84 -13.92
C ASP A 51 -14.13 -11.65 -15.22
N ASP A 52 -14.97 -12.65 -15.42
CA ASP A 52 -14.95 -13.46 -16.64
C ASP A 52 -15.35 -12.66 -17.89
N TYR A 53 -16.30 -11.72 -17.76
CA TYR A 53 -16.69 -10.83 -18.83
C TYR A 53 -15.57 -9.86 -19.21
N ASN A 54 -14.98 -9.24 -18.21
CA ASN A 54 -13.84 -8.36 -18.41
C ASN A 54 -12.64 -9.09 -19.01
N ARG A 55 -12.39 -10.37 -18.62
CA ARG A 55 -11.35 -11.21 -19.21
C ARG A 55 -11.61 -11.53 -20.68
N ALA A 56 -12.88 -11.81 -21.04
CA ALA A 56 -13.25 -12.16 -22.43
C ALA A 56 -13.06 -10.97 -23.38
N ASP A 57 -13.28 -9.76 -22.93
CA ASP A 57 -13.08 -8.55 -23.71
C ASP A 57 -11.59 -8.28 -24.03
N TYR A 58 -10.70 -8.85 -23.22
CA TYR A 58 -9.24 -8.74 -23.39
C TYR A 58 -8.63 -9.63 -24.45
N THR A 59 -9.27 -10.76 -24.74
CA THR A 59 -8.72 -11.71 -25.73
C THR A 59 -8.98 -11.29 -27.16
N GLY A 60 -9.72 -10.20 -27.40
CA GLY A 60 -10.22 -9.83 -28.72
C GLY A 60 -9.47 -8.73 -29.45
N ASP A 61 -8.77 -7.83 -28.80
CA ASP A 61 -8.16 -6.70 -29.48
C ASP A 61 -6.74 -6.40 -28.90
N PHE A 62 -5.73 -6.85 -29.62
CA PHE A 62 -4.31 -6.58 -29.33
C PHE A 62 -3.92 -5.14 -29.75
N ASP A 63 -4.64 -4.15 -29.29
CA ASP A 63 -4.16 -2.77 -29.40
C ASP A 63 -3.20 -2.50 -28.23
N SER A 64 -1.92 -2.35 -28.53
CA SER A 64 -0.80 -2.31 -27.58
C SER A 64 -0.90 -1.20 -26.51
N ASP A 65 -1.73 -0.21 -26.73
CA ASP A 65 -1.86 0.94 -25.84
C ASP A 65 -2.86 0.71 -24.68
N ASN A 66 -3.69 -0.33 -24.77
CA ASN A 66 -4.69 -0.65 -23.74
C ASN A 66 -4.27 -1.79 -22.78
N VAL A 67 -3.25 -2.54 -23.11
CA VAL A 67 -2.83 -3.73 -22.35
C VAL A 67 -2.40 -3.38 -20.91
N ASP A 68 -1.81 -2.22 -20.70
CA ASP A 68 -1.31 -1.82 -19.37
C ASP A 68 -2.45 -1.49 -18.38
N ASN A 69 -3.54 -0.87 -18.86
CA ASN A 69 -4.66 -0.52 -17.97
C ASN A 69 -5.47 -1.74 -17.52
N THR A 70 -5.49 -2.75 -18.31
CA THR A 70 -6.35 -3.90 -18.15
C THR A 70 -5.73 -4.97 -17.26
N SER A 71 -4.41 -5.11 -17.33
CA SER A 71 -3.65 -5.95 -16.38
C SER A 71 -3.76 -5.46 -14.93
N PHE A 72 -4.27 -4.23 -14.73
CA PHE A 72 -4.51 -3.70 -13.39
C PHE A 72 -5.75 -4.30 -12.73
N TYR A 73 -6.82 -4.52 -13.48
CA TYR A 73 -8.12 -4.94 -12.93
C TYR A 73 -8.27 -6.45 -12.78
N VAL A 74 -7.63 -7.22 -13.64
CA VAL A 74 -7.82 -8.67 -13.72
C VAL A 74 -6.52 -9.42 -13.44
N SER A 75 -6.60 -10.53 -12.70
CA SER A 75 -5.46 -11.42 -12.50
C SER A 75 -5.02 -12.09 -13.78
N GLU A 76 -3.72 -12.33 -13.95
CA GLU A 76 -3.16 -13.07 -15.10
C GLU A 76 -3.58 -14.54 -15.10
N THR A 77 -3.97 -15.09 -13.94
CA THR A 77 -4.36 -16.49 -13.77
C THR A 77 -5.88 -16.62 -13.81
N MET A 78 -6.42 -17.55 -14.61
CA MET A 78 -7.86 -17.70 -14.84
C MET A 78 -8.69 -17.99 -13.59
N ASP A 79 -8.12 -18.66 -12.58
CA ASP A 79 -8.84 -19.08 -11.37
C ASP A 79 -8.64 -18.10 -10.19
N GLN A 80 -8.00 -16.97 -10.43
CA GLN A 80 -7.70 -16.00 -9.40
C GLN A 80 -8.42 -14.67 -9.63
N VAL A 81 -8.83 -14.06 -8.53
CA VAL A 81 -9.39 -12.72 -8.48
C VAL A 81 -8.39 -11.77 -7.85
N ARG A 82 -8.43 -10.53 -8.24
CA ARG A 82 -7.53 -9.49 -7.73
C ARG A 82 -8.12 -8.79 -6.52
N LEU A 83 -7.27 -8.49 -5.57
CA LEU A 83 -7.57 -7.75 -4.35
C LEU A 83 -6.50 -6.69 -4.14
N PHE A 84 -6.89 -5.50 -3.74
CA PHE A 84 -5.99 -4.43 -3.31
C PHE A 84 -6.00 -4.33 -1.79
N GLU A 85 -4.84 -4.54 -1.18
CA GLU A 85 -4.59 -4.21 0.20
C GLU A 85 -3.89 -2.85 0.23
N GLY A 86 -4.51 -1.85 0.84
CA GLY A 86 -3.98 -0.51 0.96
C GLY A 86 -3.87 -0.08 2.40
N TRP A 87 -2.80 0.61 2.73
CA TRP A 87 -2.55 1.23 4.03
C TRP A 87 -2.38 2.73 3.84
N ARG A 88 -3.08 3.50 4.63
CA ARG A 88 -3.08 4.96 4.53
C ARG A 88 -3.05 5.59 5.91
N THR A 89 -2.33 6.71 6.03
CA THR A 89 -2.42 7.56 7.21
C THR A 89 -3.67 8.44 7.16
N GLU A 90 -4.39 8.49 8.26
CA GLU A 90 -5.50 9.41 8.46
C GLU A 90 -5.34 10.15 9.77
N MET A 91 -5.84 11.39 9.81
CA MET A 91 -5.85 12.17 11.05
C MET A 91 -7.10 11.79 11.84
N GLU A 92 -6.91 11.27 13.05
CA GLU A 92 -8.00 11.00 13.99
C GLU A 92 -7.84 11.82 15.26
N ASP A 93 -8.98 12.21 15.82
CA ASP A 93 -9.00 12.82 17.12
C ASP A 93 -8.83 11.71 18.19
N ARG A 94 -7.84 11.85 19.06
CA ARG A 94 -7.52 10.92 20.15
C ARG A 94 -7.57 11.64 21.49
N VAL A 95 -8.02 10.95 22.53
CA VAL A 95 -8.07 11.47 23.89
C VAL A 95 -6.78 11.09 24.62
N MET A 96 -5.99 12.11 24.94
CA MET A 96 -4.79 11.96 25.77
C MET A 96 -5.16 12.28 27.22
N CYS A 97 -4.86 11.38 28.11
CA CYS A 97 -5.18 11.48 29.54
C CYS A 97 -3.90 11.72 30.35
N HIS A 98 -4.02 12.59 31.36
CA HIS A 98 -3.02 12.79 32.39
C HIS A 98 -3.68 12.50 33.75
N ASP A 99 -3.33 11.39 34.36
CA ASP A 99 -3.81 11.02 35.66
C ASP A 99 -2.95 11.72 36.74
N LEU A 100 -3.53 12.69 37.43
CA LEU A 100 -2.85 13.43 38.48
C LEU A 100 -2.56 12.58 39.75
N LEU A 101 -3.21 11.42 39.89
CA LEU A 101 -2.98 10.49 41.00
C LEU A 101 -1.69 9.69 40.79
N THR A 102 -1.50 9.15 39.59
CA THR A 102 -0.34 8.31 39.24
C THR A 102 0.79 9.12 38.59
N GLY A 103 0.47 10.30 38.06
CA GLY A 103 1.40 11.12 37.27
C GLY A 103 1.65 10.59 35.86
N GLU A 104 0.86 9.61 35.41
CA GLU A 104 1.03 8.97 34.11
C GLU A 104 0.32 9.74 32.99
N TYR A 105 0.98 9.80 31.84
CA TYR A 105 0.39 10.25 30.57
C TYR A 105 0.14 9.06 29.70
N TYR A 106 -1.10 8.88 29.25
CA TYR A 106 -1.48 7.77 28.36
C TYR A 106 -2.55 8.17 27.36
N GLN A 107 -2.57 7.49 26.24
CA GLN A 107 -3.66 7.59 25.28
C GLN A 107 -4.82 6.71 25.77
N HIS A 108 -6.03 7.24 25.74
CA HIS A 108 -7.21 6.46 26.13
C HIS A 108 -7.42 5.30 25.15
N PRO A 109 -7.67 4.07 25.63
CA PRO A 109 -7.79 2.87 24.77
C PRO A 109 -9.01 2.87 23.87
N ILE A 110 -10.02 3.69 24.15
CA ILE A 110 -11.23 3.80 23.33
C ILE A 110 -10.99 4.85 22.24
N ASP A 111 -11.15 4.44 20.99
CA ASP A 111 -10.92 5.29 19.82
C ASP A 111 -11.99 6.36 19.59
N ILE A 112 -13.22 6.11 20.08
CA ILE A 112 -14.34 7.04 19.92
C ILE A 112 -14.25 8.12 20.99
N VAL A 113 -13.98 9.36 20.58
CA VAL A 113 -13.73 10.51 21.47
C VAL A 113 -14.85 10.72 22.50
N ASP A 114 -16.11 10.76 22.07
CA ASP A 114 -17.23 11.03 22.94
C ASP A 114 -17.37 9.96 24.03
N VAL A 115 -17.13 8.70 23.67
CA VAL A 115 -17.18 7.58 24.63
C VAL A 115 -15.99 7.64 25.57
N ALA A 116 -14.80 7.92 25.07
CA ALA A 116 -13.60 8.05 25.88
C ALA A 116 -13.73 9.18 26.93
N VAL A 117 -14.24 10.33 26.50
CA VAL A 117 -14.49 11.48 27.38
C VAL A 117 -15.52 11.12 28.47
N SER A 118 -16.63 10.46 28.06
CA SER A 118 -17.66 10.03 29.03
C SER A 118 -17.09 9.08 30.09
N VAL A 119 -16.23 8.14 29.68
CA VAL A 119 -15.60 7.19 30.63
C VAL A 119 -14.65 7.93 31.59
N VAL A 120 -13.87 8.89 31.11
CA VAL A 120 -12.97 9.69 31.96
C VAL A 120 -13.77 10.55 32.94
N GLU A 121 -14.87 11.16 32.51
CA GLU A 121 -15.75 11.95 33.37
C GLU A 121 -16.43 11.07 34.42
N GLU A 122 -16.92 9.89 34.08
CA GLU A 122 -17.51 8.92 35.04
C GLU A 122 -16.48 8.49 36.09
N GLU A 123 -15.25 8.23 35.68
CA GLU A 123 -14.15 7.88 36.59
C GLU A 123 -13.82 9.04 37.54
N ASN A 124 -13.79 10.26 37.05
CA ASN A 124 -13.58 11.46 37.86
C ASN A 124 -14.71 11.66 38.87
N VAL A 125 -15.97 11.43 38.48
CA VAL A 125 -17.15 11.50 39.40
C VAL A 125 -16.99 10.47 40.52
N LYS A 126 -16.59 9.24 40.21
CA LYS A 126 -16.38 8.21 41.25
C LYS A 126 -15.28 8.62 42.24
N ARG A 127 -14.15 9.17 41.72
CA ARG A 127 -13.06 9.67 42.58
C ARG A 127 -13.53 10.79 43.52
N ILE A 128 -14.38 11.68 43.02
CA ILE A 128 -14.95 12.76 43.81
C ILE A 128 -15.87 12.20 44.89
N GLU A 129 -16.76 11.26 44.57
CA GLU A 129 -17.70 10.64 45.54
C GLU A 129 -16.93 9.89 46.63
N GLU A 130 -15.91 9.10 46.27
CA GLU A 130 -15.07 8.37 47.23
C GLU A 130 -14.28 9.32 48.15
N ALA A 131 -13.74 10.40 47.63
CA ALA A 131 -12.99 11.37 48.41
C ALA A 131 -13.90 12.18 49.34
N GLN A 132 -15.11 12.54 48.90
CA GLN A 132 -16.12 13.18 49.76
C GLN A 132 -16.55 12.28 50.91
N ALA A 133 -16.70 10.97 50.66
CA ALA A 133 -17.02 10.00 51.72
C ALA A 133 -15.89 9.92 52.77
N GLN A 134 -14.66 10.26 52.42
CA GLN A 134 -13.48 10.31 53.30
C GLN A 134 -13.25 11.69 53.91
N GLY A 135 -14.07 12.70 53.59
CA GLY A 135 -13.98 14.06 54.13
C GLY A 135 -12.83 14.91 53.52
N VAL A 136 -12.34 14.55 52.33
CA VAL A 136 -11.30 15.30 51.64
C VAL A 136 -11.92 16.48 50.88
N GLU A 137 -11.27 17.65 50.91
CA GLU A 137 -11.71 18.82 50.15
C GLU A 137 -11.58 18.58 48.63
N ILE A 138 -12.60 19.02 47.88
CA ILE A 138 -12.69 18.77 46.41
C ILE A 138 -11.44 19.31 45.64
N GLU A 139 -10.87 20.42 46.08
CA GLU A 139 -9.71 21.04 45.43
C GLU A 139 -8.42 20.19 45.52
N LEU A 140 -8.38 19.22 46.44
CA LEU A 140 -7.18 18.38 46.66
C LEU A 140 -7.31 17.01 45.99
N ILE A 141 -8.41 16.74 45.28
CA ILE A 141 -8.65 15.44 44.62
C ILE A 141 -7.89 15.37 43.34
N PRO A 142 -7.00 14.39 43.14
CA PRO A 142 -6.26 14.19 41.89
C PRO A 142 -7.21 13.57 40.83
N LEU A 143 -7.65 14.40 39.89
CA LEU A 143 -8.51 14.01 38.78
C LEU A 143 -7.70 13.64 37.54
N ILE A 144 -8.33 12.91 36.61
CA ILE A 144 -7.80 12.66 35.30
C ILE A 144 -8.10 13.88 34.42
N GLN A 145 -7.08 14.55 33.96
CA GLN A 145 -7.18 15.60 32.95
C GLN A 145 -7.10 14.97 31.57
N TYR A 146 -7.88 15.47 30.62
CA TYR A 146 -7.83 14.99 29.24
C TYR A 146 -7.70 16.14 28.25
N GLU A 147 -7.08 15.84 27.12
CA GLU A 147 -6.92 16.73 25.97
C GLU A 147 -7.18 15.96 24.69
N ILE A 148 -7.96 16.56 23.78
CA ILE A 148 -8.21 15.96 22.46
C ILE A 148 -7.11 16.44 21.52
N ARG A 149 -6.36 15.49 20.95
CA ARG A 149 -5.30 15.75 19.98
C ARG A 149 -5.57 15.02 18.67
N LYS A 150 -5.14 15.65 17.57
CA LYS A 150 -5.13 15.00 16.26
C LYS A 150 -3.85 14.23 16.10
N GLU A 151 -3.99 12.94 15.85
CA GLU A 151 -2.88 12.02 15.62
C GLU A 151 -2.99 11.36 14.26
N GLU A 152 -1.86 11.09 13.63
CA GLU A 152 -1.81 10.29 12.43
C GLU A 152 -1.93 8.80 12.80
N VAL A 153 -2.97 8.15 12.27
CA VAL A 153 -3.23 6.73 12.49
C VAL A 153 -3.19 6.00 11.16
N TRP A 154 -2.52 4.85 11.13
CA TRP A 154 -2.53 3.98 9.98
C TRP A 154 -3.79 3.14 9.95
N LYS A 155 -4.49 3.17 8.80
CA LYS A 155 -5.66 2.34 8.52
C LYS A 155 -5.41 1.44 7.34
N TYR A 156 -5.98 0.25 7.41
CA TYR A 156 -5.99 -0.69 6.29
C TYR A 156 -7.31 -0.67 5.54
N TYR A 157 -7.22 -0.94 4.25
CA TYR A 157 -8.35 -1.02 3.33
C TYR A 157 -8.14 -2.22 2.41
N PHE A 158 -9.13 -3.10 2.35
CA PHE A 158 -9.20 -4.13 1.33
C PHE A 158 -10.26 -3.74 0.32
N ILE A 159 -9.85 -3.57 -0.93
CA ILE A 159 -10.69 -3.00 -1.99
C ILE A 159 -10.67 -3.95 -3.17
N SER A 160 -11.85 -4.16 -3.80
CA SER A 160 -11.95 -4.87 -5.09
C SER A 160 -11.36 -4.03 -6.21
N PRO A 161 -10.99 -4.61 -7.37
CA PRO A 161 -10.57 -3.85 -8.55
C PRO A 161 -11.62 -2.86 -9.05
N TYR A 162 -12.88 -3.07 -8.68
CA TYR A 162 -14.02 -2.25 -9.10
C TYR A 162 -14.34 -1.11 -8.13
N GLY A 163 -13.58 -0.98 -7.05
CA GLY A 163 -13.75 0.09 -6.06
C GLY A 163 -14.62 -0.27 -4.86
N ASP A 164 -15.10 -1.52 -4.76
CA ASP A 164 -15.90 -1.95 -3.61
C ASP A 164 -15.01 -2.20 -2.39
N LEU A 165 -15.38 -1.62 -1.27
CA LEU A 165 -14.70 -1.81 0.00
C LEU A 165 -15.14 -3.14 0.64
N LEU A 166 -14.20 -4.06 0.81
CA LEU A 166 -14.44 -5.36 1.44
C LEU A 166 -14.22 -5.31 2.95
N ALA A 167 -13.17 -4.62 3.40
CA ALA A 167 -12.89 -4.40 4.81
C ALA A 167 -12.04 -3.15 5.01
N SER A 168 -12.19 -2.52 6.18
CA SER A 168 -11.32 -1.43 6.64
C SER A 168 -11.24 -1.44 8.16
N GLY A 169 -10.20 -0.84 8.70
CA GLY A 169 -10.02 -0.71 10.13
C GLY A 169 -8.69 -0.05 10.50
N ASN A 170 -8.49 0.15 11.78
CA ASN A 170 -7.22 0.62 12.32
C ASN A 170 -6.19 -0.51 12.27
N THR A 171 -4.91 -0.15 12.24
CA THR A 171 -3.82 -1.12 12.24
C THR A 171 -3.94 -2.06 13.46
N PRO A 172 -3.91 -3.40 13.25
CA PRO A 172 -3.95 -4.36 14.35
C PRO A 172 -2.58 -4.57 15.01
N PHE A 173 -1.53 -3.91 14.51
CA PHE A 173 -0.15 -4.13 14.95
C PHE A 173 0.23 -3.21 16.10
N GLU A 174 0.95 -3.73 17.08
CA GLU A 174 1.45 -2.96 18.24
C GLU A 174 2.35 -1.77 17.83
N HIS A 175 3.07 -1.90 16.71
CA HIS A 175 3.91 -0.81 16.19
C HIS A 175 3.13 0.28 15.46
N GLN A 176 1.81 0.18 15.37
CA GLN A 176 0.88 1.16 14.79
C GLN A 176 1.25 1.67 13.38
N GLN A 177 1.92 0.84 12.58
CA GLN A 177 2.34 1.14 11.22
C GLN A 177 1.86 0.04 10.25
N PHE A 178 2.16 0.20 8.98
CA PHE A 178 1.94 -0.82 7.95
C PHE A 178 2.87 -2.03 8.12
N PRO A 179 2.48 -3.23 7.62
CA PRO A 179 3.23 -4.48 7.87
C PRO A 179 4.41 -4.73 6.92
N TYR A 180 4.73 -3.78 6.05
CA TYR A 180 5.77 -3.99 5.03
C TYR A 180 7.14 -3.54 5.52
N THR A 181 8.16 -4.37 5.27
CA THR A 181 9.56 -4.00 5.39
C THR A 181 10.15 -3.85 3.99
N ILE A 182 10.49 -2.62 3.62
CA ILE A 182 10.92 -2.29 2.27
C ILE A 182 12.28 -1.63 2.32
N GLY A 183 13.16 -2.02 1.40
CA GLY A 183 14.44 -1.38 1.16
C GLY A 183 14.45 -0.79 -0.26
N LEU A 184 14.46 0.54 -0.35
CA LEU A 184 14.57 1.27 -1.61
C LEU A 184 16.02 1.71 -1.80
N TYR A 185 16.81 0.89 -2.47
CA TYR A 185 18.20 1.24 -2.75
C TYR A 185 18.63 0.66 -4.11
N PRO A 186 19.34 1.42 -4.92
CA PRO A 186 19.60 2.87 -4.81
C PRO A 186 18.36 3.72 -5.10
N MET A 187 18.23 4.84 -4.38
CA MET A 187 17.17 5.82 -4.58
C MET A 187 17.80 7.21 -4.70
N VAL A 188 17.48 7.95 -5.75
CA VAL A 188 17.95 9.31 -6.01
C VAL A 188 16.78 10.14 -6.50
N ASP A 189 16.55 11.29 -5.90
CA ASP A 189 15.45 12.22 -6.25
C ASP A 189 14.07 11.54 -6.31
N SER A 190 13.76 10.68 -5.33
CA SER A 190 12.51 9.91 -5.23
C SER A 190 12.30 8.84 -6.32
N GLU A 191 13.30 8.61 -7.15
CA GLU A 191 13.29 7.52 -8.13
C GLU A 191 14.14 6.33 -7.65
N VAL A 192 13.61 5.12 -7.83
CA VAL A 192 14.31 3.88 -7.51
C VAL A 192 14.93 3.34 -8.79
N PHE A 193 16.24 3.22 -8.80
CA PHE A 193 16.98 2.70 -9.94
C PHE A 193 17.20 1.19 -9.83
N GLY A 194 16.96 0.50 -10.94
CA GLY A 194 17.31 -0.92 -11.06
C GLY A 194 18.82 -1.11 -11.13
N PHE A 195 19.36 -2.17 -10.51
CA PHE A 195 20.80 -2.50 -10.57
C PHE A 195 21.35 -2.60 -12.01
N VAL A 196 20.51 -2.94 -12.97
CA VAL A 196 20.87 -3.09 -14.38
C VAL A 196 20.75 -1.78 -15.16
N GLU A 197 20.11 -0.77 -14.62
CA GLU A 197 19.73 0.46 -15.33
C GLU A 197 20.97 1.22 -15.82
N ASP A 198 21.99 1.31 -14.99
CA ASP A 198 23.28 1.94 -15.34
C ASP A 198 24.04 1.22 -16.48
N ILE A 199 23.65 -0.02 -16.78
CA ILE A 199 24.31 -0.87 -17.80
C ILE A 199 23.51 -0.89 -19.12
N ILE A 200 22.26 -0.43 -19.12
CA ILE A 200 21.38 -0.50 -20.31
C ILE A 200 21.98 0.22 -21.50
N ASP A 201 22.51 1.42 -21.32
CA ASP A 201 23.08 2.20 -22.41
C ASP A 201 24.36 1.59 -22.95
N GLN A 202 25.21 1.03 -22.11
CA GLN A 202 26.38 0.28 -22.52
C GLN A 202 25.98 -0.95 -23.34
N GLN A 203 24.98 -1.69 -22.90
CA GLN A 203 24.47 -2.85 -23.62
C GLN A 203 23.87 -2.47 -24.98
N ARG A 204 23.12 -1.39 -25.07
CA ARG A 204 22.60 -0.86 -26.33
C ARG A 204 23.73 -0.48 -27.30
N HIS A 205 24.79 0.13 -26.76
CA HIS A 205 25.94 0.51 -27.54
C HIS A 205 26.72 -0.71 -28.11
N ILE A 206 26.93 -1.72 -27.26
CA ILE A 206 27.53 -2.99 -27.65
C ILE A 206 26.73 -3.67 -28.76
N ASN A 207 25.40 -3.78 -28.58
CA ASN A 207 24.52 -4.38 -29.58
C ASN A 207 24.59 -3.65 -30.92
N ARG A 208 24.66 -2.30 -30.90
CA ARG A 208 24.82 -1.49 -32.11
C ARG A 208 26.17 -1.75 -32.80
N ILE A 209 27.25 -1.84 -32.02
CA ILE A 209 28.59 -2.13 -32.58
C ILE A 209 28.61 -3.52 -33.24
N ILE A 210 28.07 -4.53 -32.58
CA ILE A 210 28.00 -5.90 -33.10
C ILE A 210 27.21 -5.92 -34.42
N SER A 211 26.05 -5.27 -34.46
CA SER A 211 25.25 -5.19 -35.70
C SER A 211 26.00 -4.49 -36.85
N LEU A 212 26.76 -3.41 -36.54
CA LEU A 212 27.60 -2.72 -37.55
C LEU A 212 28.76 -3.61 -38.02
N MET A 213 29.39 -4.35 -37.11
CA MET A 213 30.45 -5.29 -37.47
C MET A 213 29.94 -6.39 -38.40
N ASP A 214 28.79 -6.98 -38.10
CA ASP A 214 28.14 -8.00 -38.93
C ASP A 214 27.80 -7.43 -40.31
N PHE A 215 27.30 -6.20 -40.38
CA PHE A 215 27.03 -5.53 -41.65
C PHE A 215 28.31 -5.30 -42.47
N ILE A 216 29.37 -4.82 -41.84
CA ILE A 216 30.69 -4.58 -42.51
C ILE A 216 31.27 -5.90 -43.00
N LEU A 217 31.28 -6.94 -42.17
CA LEU A 217 31.80 -8.25 -42.56
C LEU A 217 30.98 -8.86 -43.71
N GLY A 218 29.65 -8.77 -43.65
CA GLY A 218 28.77 -9.25 -44.71
C GLY A 218 28.92 -8.48 -46.03
N SER A 219 29.21 -7.17 -45.95
CA SER A 219 29.46 -6.34 -47.14
C SER A 219 30.88 -6.52 -47.70
N SER A 220 31.89 -6.69 -46.84
CA SER A 220 33.28 -6.88 -47.27
C SER A 220 33.52 -8.24 -47.93
N ALA A 221 32.77 -9.28 -47.53
CA ALA A 221 32.81 -10.60 -48.14
C ALA A 221 32.34 -10.61 -49.62
N LYS A 222 31.68 -9.56 -50.09
CA LYS A 222 31.21 -9.37 -51.48
C LYS A 222 32.14 -8.52 -52.32
N SER A 223 33.32 -8.13 -51.82
CA SER A 223 34.28 -7.38 -52.62
C SER A 223 34.83 -8.26 -53.74
N VAL A 224 34.48 -7.91 -54.97
CA VAL A 224 35.04 -8.54 -56.18
C VAL A 224 36.45 -8.01 -56.32
N LEU A 225 37.44 -8.89 -56.20
CA LEU A 225 38.83 -8.60 -56.64
C LEU A 225 38.84 -8.49 -58.16
N MET A 226 38.80 -7.28 -58.67
CA MET A 226 39.13 -7.06 -60.09
C MET A 226 40.65 -7.22 -60.31
N LYS A 227 40.99 -8.29 -60.93
CA LYS A 227 42.34 -8.44 -61.46
C LYS A 227 42.42 -7.62 -62.76
N PRO A 228 43.34 -6.63 -62.89
CA PRO A 228 43.55 -5.97 -64.18
C PRO A 228 44.03 -7.01 -65.17
N GLU A 229 43.37 -7.07 -66.31
CA GLU A 229 43.80 -7.87 -67.38
C GLU A 229 45.10 -7.22 -67.91
N GLU A 230 46.21 -7.93 -67.84
CA GLU A 230 47.47 -7.46 -68.43
C GLU A 230 47.24 -7.36 -69.92
N SER A 231 47.21 -6.13 -70.42
CA SER A 231 47.32 -5.86 -71.85
C SER A 231 48.74 -6.28 -72.36
N ILE A 232 48.75 -7.31 -73.17
CA ILE A 232 49.93 -7.72 -73.97
C ILE A 232 50.30 -6.64 -74.98
#